data_0ddd04d8666d0504f81bb021a26e72be
#
_entry.id   0ddd04d8666d0504f81bb021a26e72be
#
_cell.length_a   1.000
_cell.length_b   1.000
_cell.length_c   1.000
_cell.angle_alpha   90.00
_cell.angle_beta   90.00
_cell.angle_gamma   90.00
#
_symmetry.space_group_name_H-M   'P 1'
#
loop_
_entity.id
_entity.type
_entity.pdbx_description
1 polymer ?
#
loop_
_entity_poly.entity_id
_entity_poly.type
_entity_poly.pdbx_seq_one_letter_code
_entity_poly.pdbx_strand_id
1 'polypeptide(L)'
;MNETYRGGNKLILGIVLGVITFWLFAQSLVNVVPNLQQSFGADMGTISIAVSLTALFSGMFVVGAGGLADKIGRVKMTNIGLLLSIIGSALIIITNLPALLILGRVIQGVSAACIMPSTLAIMKTYYEGAERQRALSYWSIGSWGGSGICSLFGGAVATTMGWRWIFIFSIIVAVLSMLLIKGTPETKSEVTNTHKFDVAGLIVLVVMLLSLNVVITKGAALGYTSLWFFGLIAIVIVAFFIFLKVEKKVDNPLIDFKLFENKPYTGATISNFLLNGVAGTLIVANTFVQQGLGYTALQAGYLSITYLIMVLLMIRVGEKLLQKMGSKRPMLLGTFIVVIGIALISLVFLPGIFYVISCVVGYLCFGLGLGIYATPSTDTAISNAPLDKVGVASGIYKMASSLGGAFGVAISGAVYAGAVASTSIHTGAMIALWVNVLMGIMAFIAILFAIPNDDKRVKDAK
;
A
#
# COMPACT_ATOMS: atom_id res chain seq x y z
N MET A 1 -31.94 -7.10 26.22
CA MET A 1 -31.35 -7.60 24.94
C MET A 1 -30.46 -6.49 24.41
N ASN A 2 -29.15 -6.60 24.58
CA ASN A 2 -28.25 -5.66 23.92
C ASN A 2 -28.30 -5.96 22.44
N GLU A 3 -28.93 -5.09 21.66
CA GLU A 3 -28.83 -5.15 20.21
C GLU A 3 -27.34 -5.08 19.84
N THR A 4 -26.82 -6.16 19.26
CA THR A 4 -25.45 -6.21 18.80
C THR A 4 -25.32 -5.18 17.67
N TYR A 5 -24.55 -4.12 17.90
CA TYR A 5 -24.35 -3.07 16.88
C TYR A 5 -23.86 -3.69 15.58
N ARG A 6 -24.58 -3.44 14.49
CA ARG A 6 -24.18 -3.79 13.13
C ARG A 6 -23.74 -2.54 12.37
N GLY A 7 -22.63 -2.64 11.69
CA GLY A 7 -22.10 -1.53 10.88
C GLY A 7 -23.02 -1.19 9.73
N GLY A 8 -23.33 0.09 9.58
CA GLY A 8 -24.13 0.61 8.45
C GLY A 8 -23.30 1.27 7.37
N ASN A 9 -23.93 1.70 6.28
CA ASN A 9 -23.29 2.42 5.18
C ASN A 9 -22.59 3.71 5.65
N LYS A 10 -23.10 4.37 6.68
CA LYS A 10 -22.49 5.55 7.31
C LYS A 10 -21.07 5.26 7.82
N LEU A 11 -20.89 4.12 8.50
CA LEU A 11 -19.57 3.70 9.00
C LEU A 11 -18.63 3.35 7.85
N ILE A 12 -19.12 2.64 6.81
CA ILE A 12 -18.31 2.33 5.61
C ILE A 12 -17.80 3.64 4.99
N LEU A 13 -18.67 4.61 4.76
CA LEU A 13 -18.30 5.89 4.17
C LEU A 13 -17.28 6.62 5.05
N GLY A 14 -17.49 6.67 6.37
CA GLY A 14 -16.54 7.27 7.31
C GLY A 14 -15.16 6.63 7.23
N ILE A 15 -15.10 5.30 7.21
CA ILE A 15 -13.83 4.57 7.07
C ILE A 15 -13.17 4.84 5.72
N VAL A 16 -13.90 4.81 4.61
CA VAL A 16 -13.37 5.09 3.27
C VAL A 16 -12.78 6.50 3.20
N LEU A 17 -13.47 7.49 3.73
CA LEU A 17 -12.95 8.87 3.80
C LEU A 17 -11.67 8.93 4.65
N GLY A 18 -11.60 8.22 5.77
CA GLY A 18 -10.39 8.10 6.57
C GLY A 18 -9.21 7.51 5.78
N VAL A 19 -9.44 6.45 5.02
CA VAL A 19 -8.43 5.81 4.17
C VAL A 19 -7.95 6.74 3.04
N ILE A 20 -8.84 7.52 2.46
CA ILE A 20 -8.53 8.50 1.40
C ILE A 20 -7.60 9.61 1.92
N THR A 21 -7.61 9.97 3.20
CA THR A 21 -6.71 11.00 3.76
C THR A 21 -5.24 10.70 3.49
N PHE A 22 -4.87 9.42 3.46
CA PHE A 22 -3.52 8.98 3.11
C PHE A 22 -3.35 8.73 1.61
N TRP A 23 -4.15 7.83 1.04
CA TRP A 23 -3.92 7.34 -0.31
C TRP A 23 -4.16 8.38 -1.41
N LEU A 24 -5.11 9.28 -1.22
CA LEU A 24 -5.35 10.36 -2.17
C LEU A 24 -4.54 11.61 -1.80
N PHE A 25 -4.74 12.14 -0.59
CA PHE A 25 -4.19 13.45 -0.24
C PHE A 25 -2.71 13.41 0.12
N ALA A 26 -2.30 12.53 1.06
CA ALA A 26 -0.91 12.48 1.48
C ALA A 26 0.02 12.01 0.35
N GLN A 27 -0.43 11.15 -0.55
CA GLN A 27 0.36 10.67 -1.69
C GLN A 27 0.37 11.64 -2.89
N SER A 28 -0.51 12.63 -2.94
CA SER A 28 -0.59 13.57 -4.06
C SER A 28 0.64 14.44 -4.26
N LEU A 29 1.53 14.56 -3.27
CA LEU A 29 2.72 15.40 -3.37
C LEU A 29 3.79 14.90 -4.36
N VAL A 30 3.74 13.65 -4.78
CA VAL A 30 4.75 13.09 -5.71
C VAL A 30 4.86 13.93 -7.00
N ASN A 31 3.74 14.43 -7.52
CA ASN A 31 3.71 15.22 -8.76
C ASN A 31 3.79 16.74 -8.55
N VAL A 32 3.90 17.19 -7.30
CA VAL A 32 3.90 18.63 -6.93
C VAL A 32 5.28 19.09 -6.46
N VAL A 33 6.28 18.23 -6.60
CA VAL A 33 7.66 18.50 -6.17
C VAL A 33 8.21 19.82 -6.68
N PRO A 34 8.06 20.21 -7.96
CA PRO A 34 8.55 21.52 -8.44
C PRO A 34 7.89 22.70 -7.73
N ASN A 35 6.59 22.63 -7.46
CA ASN A 35 5.87 23.67 -6.73
C ASN A 35 6.36 23.79 -5.28
N LEU A 36 6.70 22.67 -4.65
CA LEU A 36 7.27 22.65 -3.30
C LEU A 36 8.68 23.25 -3.27
N GLN A 37 9.53 22.90 -4.24
CA GLN A 37 10.87 23.47 -4.35
C GLN A 37 10.81 25.00 -4.43
N GLN A 38 9.95 25.53 -5.27
CA GLN A 38 9.75 26.97 -5.42
C GLN A 38 9.19 27.61 -4.12
N SER A 39 8.21 26.97 -3.49
CA SER A 39 7.56 27.49 -2.28
C SER A 39 8.45 27.48 -1.04
N PHE A 40 9.33 26.49 -0.92
CA PHE A 40 10.20 26.33 0.25
C PHE A 40 11.64 26.80 0.01
N GLY A 41 12.02 27.17 -1.22
CA GLY A 41 13.40 27.49 -1.57
C GLY A 41 14.38 26.35 -1.28
N ALA A 42 13.91 25.10 -1.31
CA ALA A 42 14.68 23.91 -0.93
C ALA A 42 15.15 23.13 -2.15
N ASP A 43 16.27 22.43 -1.98
CA ASP A 43 16.82 21.55 -3.03
C ASP A 43 15.91 20.32 -3.27
N MET A 44 16.07 19.70 -4.45
CA MET A 44 15.30 18.53 -4.86
C MET A 44 15.44 17.34 -3.88
N GLY A 45 16.62 17.18 -3.28
CA GLY A 45 16.90 16.11 -2.32
C GLY A 45 16.04 16.25 -1.06
N THR A 46 16.00 17.44 -0.48
CA THR A 46 15.21 17.76 0.71
C THR A 46 13.70 17.53 0.46
N ILE A 47 13.18 18.00 -0.68
CA ILE A 47 11.76 17.80 -1.01
C ILE A 47 11.46 16.30 -1.28
N SER A 48 12.34 15.59 -1.97
CA SER A 48 12.18 14.15 -2.21
C SER A 48 12.16 13.34 -0.92
N ILE A 49 13.00 13.70 0.05
CA ILE A 49 12.94 13.12 1.41
C ILE A 49 11.57 13.38 2.03
N ALA A 50 11.10 14.62 2.05
CA ALA A 50 9.79 14.95 2.62
C ALA A 50 8.65 14.15 1.98
N VAL A 51 8.68 13.94 0.67
CA VAL A 51 7.67 13.15 -0.06
C VAL A 51 7.73 11.68 0.33
N SER A 52 8.93 11.07 0.42
CA SER A 52 9.09 9.64 0.68
C SER A 52 8.83 9.25 2.14
N LEU A 53 9.08 10.14 3.10
CA LEU A 53 8.95 9.86 4.53
C LEU A 53 7.54 9.45 4.95
N THR A 54 6.51 9.94 4.32
CA THR A 54 5.12 9.58 4.68
C THR A 54 4.85 8.10 4.44
N ALA A 55 5.23 7.57 3.29
CA ALA A 55 5.07 6.15 3.00
C ALA A 55 5.97 5.28 3.90
N LEU A 56 7.19 5.75 4.16
CA LEU A 56 8.14 5.07 5.01
C LEU A 56 7.63 4.95 6.45
N PHE A 57 7.20 6.06 7.06
CA PHE A 57 6.67 6.06 8.43
C PHE A 57 5.36 5.28 8.53
N SER A 58 4.51 5.34 7.50
CA SER A 58 3.33 4.46 7.43
C SER A 58 3.72 2.99 7.50
N GLY A 59 4.68 2.54 6.67
CA GLY A 59 5.14 1.16 6.64
C GLY A 59 5.79 0.69 7.94
N MET A 60 6.61 1.53 8.55
CA MET A 60 7.33 1.18 9.79
C MET A 60 6.42 1.04 11.01
N PHE A 61 5.45 1.94 11.15
CA PHE A 61 4.61 2.00 12.35
C PHE A 61 3.31 1.22 12.25
N VAL A 62 2.92 0.73 11.05
CA VAL A 62 1.61 0.12 10.82
C VAL A 62 1.35 -1.12 11.67
N VAL A 63 2.38 -1.95 11.92
CA VAL A 63 2.24 -3.16 12.75
C VAL A 63 2.09 -2.79 14.22
N GLY A 64 2.96 -1.91 14.71
CA GLY A 64 2.89 -1.40 16.08
C GLY A 64 1.57 -0.68 16.37
N ALA A 65 1.10 0.16 15.46
CA ALA A 65 -0.19 0.84 15.56
C ALA A 65 -1.36 -0.14 15.54
N GLY A 66 -1.29 -1.22 14.75
CA GLY A 66 -2.28 -2.30 14.75
C GLY A 66 -2.38 -3.01 16.10
N GLY A 67 -1.25 -3.38 16.68
CA GLY A 67 -1.18 -3.97 18.02
C GLY A 67 -1.65 -3.02 19.12
N LEU A 68 -1.34 -1.74 18.98
CA LEU A 68 -1.84 -0.72 19.90
C LEU A 68 -3.35 -0.53 19.77
N ALA A 69 -3.91 -0.59 18.55
CA ALA A 69 -5.35 -0.54 18.30
C ALA A 69 -6.12 -1.66 18.99
N ASP A 70 -5.56 -2.88 18.98
CA ASP A 70 -6.17 -4.02 19.66
C ASP A 70 -6.20 -3.83 21.19
N LYS A 71 -5.26 -3.06 21.77
CA LYS A 71 -5.19 -2.77 23.23
C LYS A 71 -6.04 -1.59 23.65
N ILE A 72 -5.87 -0.43 23.00
CA ILE A 72 -6.53 0.81 23.47
C ILE A 72 -7.91 1.03 22.86
N GLY A 73 -8.23 0.31 21.78
CA GLY A 73 -9.47 0.39 21.04
C GLY A 73 -9.26 0.80 19.58
N ARG A 74 -9.97 0.12 18.68
CA ARG A 74 -9.84 0.26 17.23
C ARG A 74 -10.47 1.56 16.71
N VAL A 75 -11.62 1.94 17.25
CA VAL A 75 -12.30 3.21 16.92
C VAL A 75 -11.49 4.39 17.46
N LYS A 76 -10.98 4.29 18.69
CA LYS A 76 -10.12 5.29 19.30
C LYS A 76 -8.83 5.48 18.49
N MET A 77 -8.19 4.38 18.06
CA MET A 77 -6.98 4.44 17.26
C MET A 77 -7.22 5.07 15.88
N THR A 78 -8.35 4.76 15.24
CA THR A 78 -8.76 5.41 13.99
C THR A 78 -8.92 6.93 14.17
N ASN A 79 -9.59 7.36 15.25
CA ASN A 79 -9.75 8.79 15.54
C ASN A 79 -8.43 9.48 15.88
N ILE A 80 -7.51 8.82 16.60
CA ILE A 80 -6.14 9.32 16.82
C ILE A 80 -5.43 9.51 15.46
N GLY A 81 -5.52 8.53 14.57
CA GLY A 81 -4.96 8.63 13.23
C GLY A 81 -5.55 9.81 12.44
N LEU A 82 -6.87 9.98 12.44
CA LEU A 82 -7.52 11.11 11.77
C LEU A 82 -7.08 12.46 12.35
N LEU A 83 -6.97 12.56 13.68
CA LEU A 83 -6.45 13.76 14.35
C LEU A 83 -5.00 14.05 13.94
N LEU A 84 -4.14 13.05 13.89
CA LEU A 84 -2.77 13.20 13.40
C LEU A 84 -2.74 13.63 11.92
N SER A 85 -3.65 13.12 11.07
CA SER A 85 -3.79 13.58 9.67
C SER A 85 -4.12 15.08 9.62
N ILE A 86 -5.04 15.55 10.45
CA ILE A 86 -5.40 16.96 10.56
C ILE A 86 -4.20 17.81 11.01
N ILE A 87 -3.51 17.39 12.08
CA ILE A 87 -2.34 18.10 12.62
C ILE A 87 -1.21 18.16 11.59
N GLY A 88 -0.87 17.03 10.96
CA GLY A 88 0.16 16.98 9.92
C GLY A 88 -0.17 17.83 8.72
N SER A 89 -1.42 17.81 8.26
CA SER A 89 -1.91 18.64 7.14
C SER A 89 -1.90 20.14 7.50
N ALA A 90 -2.37 20.49 8.70
CA ALA A 90 -2.35 21.88 9.16
C ALA A 90 -0.92 22.44 9.25
N LEU A 91 0.02 21.65 9.79
CA LEU A 91 1.42 22.03 9.87
C LEU A 91 2.01 22.32 8.47
N ILE A 92 1.69 21.47 7.49
CA ILE A 92 2.16 21.64 6.10
C ILE A 92 1.54 22.90 5.44
N ILE A 93 0.27 23.21 5.74
CA ILE A 93 -0.41 24.38 5.19
C ILE A 93 0.25 25.69 5.66
N ILE A 94 0.54 25.79 6.96
CA ILE A 94 0.99 27.04 7.59
C ILE A 94 2.49 27.27 7.47
N THR A 95 3.27 26.22 7.15
CA THR A 95 4.73 26.33 7.16
C THR A 95 5.33 26.83 5.86
N ASN A 96 6.45 27.54 5.98
CA ASN A 96 7.38 27.84 4.89
C ASN A 96 8.78 27.26 5.16
N LEU A 97 8.96 26.47 6.24
CA LEU A 97 10.22 25.87 6.63
C LEU A 97 10.27 24.40 6.18
N PRO A 98 11.31 23.97 5.44
CA PRO A 98 11.46 22.58 4.99
C PRO A 98 11.42 21.57 6.15
N ALA A 99 12.01 21.92 7.31
CA ALA A 99 12.01 21.03 8.48
C ALA A 99 10.59 20.75 9.01
N LEU A 100 9.70 21.74 9.01
CA LEU A 100 8.32 21.56 9.43
C LEU A 100 7.48 20.83 8.37
N LEU A 101 7.81 21.01 7.08
CA LEU A 101 7.25 20.17 6.02
C LEU A 101 7.59 18.70 6.29
N ILE A 102 8.86 18.38 6.54
CA ILE A 102 9.31 17.01 6.86
C ILE A 102 8.57 16.48 8.08
N LEU A 103 8.46 17.25 9.17
CA LEU A 103 7.74 16.85 10.38
C LEU A 103 6.26 16.56 10.08
N GLY A 104 5.58 17.42 9.33
CA GLY A 104 4.20 17.22 8.91
C GLY A 104 4.03 15.92 8.11
N ARG A 105 4.97 15.60 7.24
CA ARG A 105 5.00 14.37 6.45
C ARG A 105 5.20 13.11 7.31
N VAL A 106 6.06 13.19 8.31
CA VAL A 106 6.24 12.12 9.31
C VAL A 106 4.93 11.88 10.07
N ILE A 107 4.29 12.94 10.56
CA ILE A 107 3.01 12.86 11.27
C ILE A 107 1.93 12.23 10.37
N GLN A 108 1.85 12.60 9.10
CA GLN A 108 0.92 11.97 8.15
C GLN A 108 1.21 10.48 7.93
N GLY A 109 2.47 10.07 7.93
CA GLY A 109 2.85 8.65 7.86
C GLY A 109 2.38 7.86 9.08
N VAL A 110 2.60 8.39 10.28
CA VAL A 110 2.12 7.78 11.53
C VAL A 110 0.58 7.76 11.58
N SER A 111 -0.09 8.81 11.08
CA SER A 111 -1.55 8.85 10.92
C SER A 111 -2.05 7.66 10.09
N ALA A 112 -1.45 7.43 8.94
CA ALA A 112 -1.81 6.31 8.06
C ALA A 112 -1.59 4.95 8.76
N ALA A 113 -0.48 4.81 9.49
CA ALA A 113 -0.21 3.62 10.29
C ALA A 113 -1.30 3.33 11.33
N CYS A 114 -1.90 4.37 11.91
CA CYS A 114 -3.02 4.22 12.84
C CYS A 114 -4.34 3.88 12.13
N ILE A 115 -4.66 4.52 11.01
CA ILE A 115 -5.94 4.38 10.31
C ILE A 115 -6.06 3.02 9.60
N MET A 116 -5.01 2.57 8.90
CA MET A 116 -5.08 1.40 8.03
C MET A 116 -5.48 0.11 8.75
N PRO A 117 -4.74 -0.36 9.76
CA PRO A 117 -5.06 -1.63 10.43
C PRO A 117 -6.33 -1.52 11.27
N SER A 118 -6.56 -0.38 11.91
CA SER A 118 -7.72 -0.17 12.78
C SER A 118 -9.03 -0.22 12.01
N THR A 119 -9.09 0.40 10.82
CA THR A 119 -10.28 0.39 9.97
C THR A 119 -10.59 -1.00 9.42
N LEU A 120 -9.58 -1.78 9.04
CA LEU A 120 -9.78 -3.17 8.65
C LEU A 120 -10.29 -4.03 9.82
N ALA A 121 -9.76 -3.81 11.02
CA ALA A 121 -10.20 -4.49 12.22
C ALA A 121 -11.65 -4.14 12.61
N ILE A 122 -12.06 -2.87 12.49
CA ILE A 122 -13.44 -2.41 12.68
C ILE A 122 -14.37 -3.11 11.67
N MET A 123 -13.96 -3.20 10.39
CA MET A 123 -14.75 -3.88 9.38
C MET A 123 -14.93 -5.37 9.67
N LYS A 124 -13.90 -6.04 10.20
CA LYS A 124 -14.05 -7.44 10.61
C LYS A 124 -15.03 -7.60 11.78
N THR A 125 -15.02 -6.66 12.72
CA THR A 125 -15.83 -6.76 13.94
C THR A 125 -17.31 -6.48 13.67
N TYR A 126 -17.65 -5.50 12.82
CA TYR A 126 -19.01 -5.02 12.65
C TYR A 126 -19.72 -5.50 11.40
N TYR A 127 -19.03 -6.23 10.52
CA TYR A 127 -19.61 -6.78 9.30
C TYR A 127 -19.27 -8.26 9.15
N GLU A 128 -20.22 -9.04 8.71
CA GLU A 128 -20.09 -10.48 8.50
C GLU A 128 -20.42 -10.89 7.05
N GLY A 129 -19.93 -12.04 6.62
CA GLY A 129 -20.25 -12.64 5.35
C GLY A 129 -20.15 -11.67 4.16
N ALA A 130 -21.18 -11.59 3.36
CA ALA A 130 -21.25 -10.75 2.16
C ALA A 130 -21.19 -9.24 2.49
N GLU A 131 -21.73 -8.81 3.63
CA GLU A 131 -21.66 -7.40 4.06
C GLU A 131 -20.21 -6.98 4.36
N ARG A 132 -19.41 -7.85 5.00
CA ARG A 132 -17.99 -7.60 5.22
C ARG A 132 -17.22 -7.51 3.91
N GLN A 133 -17.48 -8.40 2.97
CA GLN A 133 -16.86 -8.38 1.65
C GLN A 133 -17.18 -7.10 0.89
N ARG A 134 -18.44 -6.63 0.98
CA ARG A 134 -18.86 -5.33 0.45
C ARG A 134 -18.12 -4.17 1.12
N ALA A 135 -18.03 -4.15 2.45
CA ALA A 135 -17.33 -3.11 3.19
C ALA A 135 -15.85 -3.05 2.81
N LEU A 136 -15.17 -4.20 2.74
CA LEU A 136 -13.77 -4.31 2.31
C LEU A 136 -13.56 -3.92 0.85
N SER A 137 -14.55 -4.14 -0.03
CA SER A 137 -14.51 -3.67 -1.41
C SER A 137 -14.49 -2.13 -1.49
N TYR A 138 -15.35 -1.45 -0.72
CA TYR A 138 -15.32 0.02 -0.63
C TYR A 138 -14.01 0.52 -0.01
N TRP A 139 -13.49 -0.16 1.01
CA TRP A 139 -12.18 0.14 1.59
C TRP A 139 -11.06 0.02 0.53
N SER A 140 -11.12 -1.02 -0.29
CA SER A 140 -10.17 -1.22 -1.39
C SER A 140 -10.29 -0.14 -2.47
N ILE A 141 -11.51 0.34 -2.78
CA ILE A 141 -11.72 1.48 -3.67
C ILE A 141 -11.05 2.75 -3.09
N GLY A 142 -11.21 3.01 -1.79
CA GLY A 142 -10.55 4.14 -1.12
C GLY A 142 -9.02 4.04 -1.18
N SER A 143 -8.47 2.85 -0.99
CA SER A 143 -7.02 2.60 -0.99
C SER A 143 -6.42 2.61 -2.40
N TRP A 144 -6.84 1.70 -3.27
CA TRP A 144 -6.29 1.58 -4.63
C TRP A 144 -6.72 2.73 -5.53
N GLY A 145 -7.98 3.17 -5.42
CA GLY A 145 -8.49 4.30 -6.16
C GLY A 145 -7.86 5.61 -5.74
N GLY A 146 -7.72 5.84 -4.44
CA GLY A 146 -7.02 7.01 -3.91
C GLY A 146 -5.59 7.08 -4.41
N SER A 147 -4.84 5.97 -4.32
CA SER A 147 -3.48 5.86 -4.83
C SER A 147 -3.39 6.09 -6.35
N GLY A 148 -4.34 5.57 -7.12
CA GLY A 148 -4.33 5.73 -8.57
C GLY A 148 -4.65 7.15 -9.02
N ILE A 149 -5.57 7.84 -8.35
CA ILE A 149 -6.00 9.21 -8.72
C ILE A 149 -5.07 10.29 -8.12
N CYS A 150 -4.28 9.97 -7.09
CA CYS A 150 -3.52 10.95 -6.32
C CYS A 150 -2.65 11.86 -7.20
N SER A 151 -2.01 11.34 -8.23
CA SER A 151 -1.17 12.09 -9.15
C SER A 151 -1.95 13.12 -9.96
N LEU A 152 -3.09 12.70 -10.56
CA LEU A 152 -3.95 13.59 -11.35
C LEU A 152 -4.61 14.64 -10.46
N PHE A 153 -5.13 14.23 -9.31
CA PHE A 153 -5.74 15.13 -8.33
C PHE A 153 -4.74 16.16 -7.82
N GLY A 154 -3.55 15.70 -7.40
CA GLY A 154 -2.49 16.59 -6.90
C GLY A 154 -2.06 17.62 -7.94
N GLY A 155 -1.83 17.18 -9.18
CA GLY A 155 -1.47 18.05 -10.30
C GLY A 155 -2.57 19.06 -10.64
N ALA A 156 -3.83 18.64 -10.73
CA ALA A 156 -4.97 19.50 -11.01
C ALA A 156 -5.16 20.55 -9.93
N VAL A 157 -5.18 20.14 -8.65
CA VAL A 157 -5.36 21.08 -7.53
C VAL A 157 -4.17 22.04 -7.42
N ALA A 158 -2.95 21.56 -7.58
CA ALA A 158 -1.76 22.41 -7.48
C ALA A 158 -1.72 23.48 -8.58
N THR A 159 -2.19 23.16 -9.79
CA THR A 159 -2.21 24.10 -10.94
C THR A 159 -3.33 25.12 -10.84
N THR A 160 -4.51 24.75 -10.32
CA THR A 160 -5.69 25.60 -10.32
C THR A 160 -5.86 26.42 -9.04
N MET A 161 -5.57 25.82 -7.89
CA MET A 161 -5.84 26.41 -6.57
C MET A 161 -4.56 26.59 -5.74
N GLY A 162 -3.47 25.90 -6.12
CA GLY A 162 -2.24 25.83 -5.35
C GLY A 162 -2.15 24.55 -4.49
N TRP A 163 -0.94 24.03 -4.31
CA TRP A 163 -0.68 22.75 -3.67
C TRP A 163 -1.17 22.64 -2.21
N ARG A 164 -1.26 23.77 -1.49
CA ARG A 164 -1.76 23.79 -0.09
C ARG A 164 -3.22 23.34 0.03
N TRP A 165 -4.02 23.53 -1.01
CA TRP A 165 -5.42 23.12 -1.04
C TRP A 165 -5.60 21.60 -0.95
N ILE A 166 -4.62 20.82 -1.38
CA ILE A 166 -4.61 19.35 -1.20
C ILE A 166 -4.79 19.03 0.29
N PHE A 167 -4.08 19.72 1.17
CA PHE A 167 -4.12 19.49 2.62
C PHE A 167 -5.35 20.11 3.28
N ILE A 168 -5.88 21.20 2.75
CA ILE A 168 -7.17 21.76 3.20
C ILE A 168 -8.29 20.74 2.95
N PHE A 169 -8.36 20.16 1.76
CA PHE A 169 -9.31 19.08 1.46
C PHE A 169 -9.09 17.86 2.35
N SER A 170 -7.84 17.48 2.62
CA SER A 170 -7.52 16.39 3.53
C SER A 170 -8.09 16.62 4.94
N ILE A 171 -7.98 17.84 5.48
CA ILE A 171 -8.56 18.22 6.78
C ILE A 171 -10.08 18.09 6.76
N ILE A 172 -10.74 18.64 5.74
CA ILE A 172 -12.20 18.56 5.59
C ILE A 172 -12.65 17.11 5.57
N VAL A 173 -12.00 16.27 4.77
CA VAL A 173 -12.32 14.83 4.65
C VAL A 173 -12.05 14.08 5.95
N ALA A 174 -10.97 14.40 6.67
CA ALA A 174 -10.68 13.78 7.96
C ALA A 174 -11.73 14.14 9.02
N VAL A 175 -12.18 15.40 9.07
CA VAL A 175 -13.26 15.84 9.98
C VAL A 175 -14.57 15.14 9.63
N LEU A 176 -14.93 15.06 8.36
CA LEU A 176 -16.13 14.33 7.90
C LEU A 176 -16.05 12.86 8.27
N SER A 177 -14.88 12.23 8.11
CA SER A 177 -14.64 10.84 8.53
C SER A 177 -14.91 10.67 10.04
N MET A 178 -14.34 11.55 10.89
CA MET A 178 -14.57 11.51 12.35
C MET A 178 -16.06 11.65 12.70
N LEU A 179 -16.78 12.57 12.04
CA LEU A 179 -18.22 12.78 12.27
C LEU A 179 -19.05 11.56 11.85
N LEU A 180 -18.68 10.88 10.77
CA LEU A 180 -19.38 9.68 10.30
C LEU A 180 -19.09 8.46 11.18
N ILE A 181 -17.88 8.34 11.72
CA ILE A 181 -17.49 7.25 12.64
C ILE A 181 -18.05 7.48 14.05
N LYS A 182 -18.38 8.72 14.41
CA LYS A 182 -18.92 9.08 15.73
C LYS A 182 -20.16 8.24 16.04
N GLY A 183 -20.18 7.69 17.26
CA GLY A 183 -21.26 6.81 17.74
C GLY A 183 -21.05 5.33 17.43
N THR A 184 -19.96 4.95 16.73
CA THR A 184 -19.55 3.55 16.61
C THR A 184 -19.03 3.07 17.97
N PRO A 185 -19.55 1.98 18.54
CA PRO A 185 -19.05 1.43 19.81
C PRO A 185 -17.57 1.09 19.72
N GLU A 186 -16.86 1.15 20.85
CA GLU A 186 -15.45 0.78 20.87
C GLU A 186 -15.27 -0.74 20.84
N THR A 187 -14.25 -1.19 20.10
CA THR A 187 -13.84 -2.59 20.09
C THR A 187 -12.35 -2.70 20.40
N LYS A 188 -12.04 -3.61 21.26
CA LYS A 188 -10.67 -3.97 21.63
C LYS A 188 -10.58 -5.48 21.81
N SER A 189 -9.37 -6.01 21.90
CA SER A 189 -9.16 -7.41 22.27
C SER A 189 -9.71 -7.64 23.69
N GLU A 190 -10.53 -8.68 23.87
CA GLU A 190 -11.04 -9.09 25.19
C GLU A 190 -9.97 -9.73 26.07
N VAL A 191 -8.89 -10.18 25.43
CA VAL A 191 -7.76 -10.74 26.17
C VAL A 191 -7.10 -9.59 26.92
N THR A 192 -7.27 -9.57 28.22
CA THR A 192 -6.58 -8.67 29.16
C THR A 192 -5.08 -8.98 29.15
N ASN A 193 -4.42 -8.63 28.04
CA ASN A 193 -2.98 -8.74 27.93
C ASN A 193 -2.36 -7.66 28.81
N THR A 194 -2.02 -8.03 30.05
CA THR A 194 -1.23 -7.22 30.99
C THR A 194 0.19 -7.00 30.46
N HIS A 195 0.58 -7.70 29.41
CA HIS A 195 1.91 -7.61 28.81
C HIS A 195 2.16 -6.24 28.18
N LYS A 196 3.34 -5.69 28.46
CA LYS A 196 3.78 -4.39 27.92
C LYS A 196 3.88 -4.46 26.39
N PHE A 197 3.66 -3.32 25.76
CA PHE A 197 3.91 -3.16 24.31
C PHE A 197 5.41 -3.37 24.02
N ASP A 198 5.73 -4.12 22.97
CA ASP A 198 7.12 -4.37 22.57
C ASP A 198 7.75 -3.16 21.88
N VAL A 199 8.22 -2.22 22.71
CA VAL A 199 8.93 -1.03 22.23
C VAL A 199 10.29 -1.40 21.65
N ALA A 200 10.97 -2.44 22.20
CA ALA A 200 12.28 -2.86 21.73
C ALA A 200 12.19 -3.45 20.32
N GLY A 201 11.24 -4.37 20.08
CA GLY A 201 10.97 -4.91 18.76
C GLY A 201 10.61 -3.81 17.75
N LEU A 202 9.78 -2.82 18.15
CA LEU A 202 9.44 -1.69 17.29
C LEU A 202 10.67 -0.87 16.90
N ILE A 203 11.55 -0.53 17.83
CA ILE A 203 12.76 0.24 17.55
C ILE A 203 13.66 -0.52 16.57
N VAL A 204 13.88 -1.83 16.82
CA VAL A 204 14.73 -2.66 15.95
C VAL A 204 14.12 -2.77 14.55
N LEU A 205 12.79 -2.96 14.45
CA LEU A 205 12.06 -2.98 13.17
C LEU A 205 12.22 -1.67 12.42
N VAL A 206 12.06 -0.54 13.11
CA VAL A 206 12.22 0.80 12.53
C VAL A 206 13.64 1.00 11.99
N VAL A 207 14.67 0.67 12.77
CA VAL A 207 16.07 0.77 12.34
C VAL A 207 16.33 -0.11 11.12
N MET A 208 15.84 -1.35 11.13
CA MET A 208 15.99 -2.28 10.01
C MET A 208 15.33 -1.72 8.74
N LEU A 209 14.08 -1.28 8.81
CA LEU A 209 13.34 -0.78 7.65
C LEU A 209 13.86 0.56 7.14
N LEU A 210 14.32 1.47 8.02
CA LEU A 210 15.00 2.71 7.63
C LEU A 210 16.29 2.43 6.88
N SER A 211 17.15 1.59 7.44
CA SER A 211 18.43 1.23 6.81
C SER A 211 18.20 0.54 5.46
N LEU A 212 17.25 -0.37 5.41
CA LEU A 212 16.84 -1.06 4.17
C LEU A 212 16.31 -0.07 3.12
N ASN A 213 15.48 0.88 3.52
CA ASN A 213 14.97 1.91 2.61
C ASN A 213 16.11 2.76 2.04
N VAL A 214 17.08 3.17 2.88
CA VAL A 214 18.25 3.93 2.41
C VAL A 214 19.10 3.11 1.43
N VAL A 215 19.34 1.83 1.71
CA VAL A 215 20.05 0.92 0.78
C VAL A 215 19.35 0.87 -0.57
N ILE A 216 18.03 0.73 -0.57
CA ILE A 216 17.23 0.60 -1.79
C ILE A 216 17.18 1.94 -2.58
N THR A 217 16.92 3.05 -1.89
CA THR A 217 16.67 4.35 -2.54
C THR A 217 17.93 5.13 -2.87
N LYS A 218 18.98 4.93 -2.09
CA LYS A 218 20.26 5.68 -2.20
C LYS A 218 21.45 4.79 -2.55
N GLY A 219 21.26 3.48 -2.72
CA GLY A 219 22.36 2.54 -2.97
C GLY A 219 23.20 2.90 -4.19
N ALA A 220 22.60 3.31 -5.29
CA ALA A 220 23.30 3.76 -6.48
C ALA A 220 24.11 5.05 -6.21
N ALA A 221 23.53 6.02 -5.49
CA ALA A 221 24.20 7.28 -5.15
C ALA A 221 25.33 7.09 -4.12
N LEU A 222 25.18 6.12 -3.20
CA LEU A 222 26.22 5.77 -2.23
C LEU A 222 27.38 4.99 -2.87
N GLY A 223 27.11 4.36 -4.04
CA GLY A 223 28.03 3.44 -4.70
C GLY A 223 27.96 2.03 -4.09
N TYR A 224 27.67 1.04 -4.91
CA TYR A 224 27.50 -0.36 -4.47
C TYR A 224 28.75 -1.00 -3.87
N THR A 225 29.92 -0.39 -4.02
CA THR A 225 31.21 -0.83 -3.46
C THR A 225 31.66 0.01 -2.26
N SER A 226 30.86 0.99 -1.83
CA SER A 226 31.23 1.89 -0.75
C SER A 226 31.09 1.23 0.63
N LEU A 227 31.93 1.63 1.57
CA LEU A 227 31.87 1.19 2.96
C LEU A 227 30.51 1.52 3.61
N TRP A 228 29.90 2.65 3.24
CA TRP A 228 28.59 3.06 3.72
C TRP A 228 27.49 2.11 3.25
N PHE A 229 27.54 1.66 2.00
CA PHE A 229 26.57 0.71 1.45
C PHE A 229 26.63 -0.64 2.18
N PHE A 230 27.84 -1.19 2.36
CA PHE A 230 28.03 -2.44 3.12
C PHE A 230 27.70 -2.29 4.60
N GLY A 231 28.02 -1.13 5.21
CA GLY A 231 27.66 -0.82 6.59
C GLY A 231 26.14 -0.82 6.80
N LEU A 232 25.37 -0.22 5.90
CA LEU A 232 23.90 -0.23 5.96
C LEU A 232 23.34 -1.64 5.77
N ILE A 233 23.88 -2.44 4.85
CA ILE A 233 23.49 -3.85 4.69
C ILE A 233 23.77 -4.64 5.97
N ALA A 234 24.96 -4.44 6.57
CA ALA A 234 25.29 -5.09 7.82
C ALA A 234 24.30 -4.71 8.95
N ILE A 235 23.92 -3.42 9.04
CA ILE A 235 22.90 -2.96 10.00
C ILE A 235 21.57 -3.68 9.73
N VAL A 236 21.12 -3.80 8.49
CA VAL A 236 19.88 -4.51 8.14
C VAL A 236 19.93 -5.97 8.58
N ILE A 237 21.04 -6.67 8.28
CA ILE A 237 21.21 -8.10 8.65
C ILE A 237 21.25 -8.27 10.17
N VAL A 238 22.06 -7.46 10.87
CA VAL A 238 22.16 -7.52 12.32
C VAL A 238 20.83 -7.18 12.99
N ALA A 239 20.16 -6.11 12.55
CA ALA A 239 18.85 -5.74 13.05
C ALA A 239 17.82 -6.84 12.82
N PHE A 240 17.83 -7.52 11.66
CA PHE A 240 16.95 -8.65 11.38
C PHE A 240 17.14 -9.79 12.40
N PHE A 241 18.37 -10.20 12.68
CA PHE A 241 18.61 -11.26 13.66
C PHE A 241 18.30 -10.83 15.09
N ILE A 242 18.57 -9.56 15.44
CA ILE A 242 18.17 -9.00 16.75
C ILE A 242 16.64 -9.00 16.85
N PHE A 243 15.93 -8.56 15.81
CA PHE A 243 14.47 -8.56 15.74
C PHE A 243 13.91 -9.95 15.98
N LEU A 244 14.38 -10.97 15.25
CA LEU A 244 13.95 -12.35 15.44
C LEU A 244 14.21 -12.87 16.87
N LYS A 245 15.33 -12.46 17.49
CA LYS A 245 15.67 -12.86 18.84
C LYS A 245 14.81 -12.15 19.89
N VAL A 246 14.49 -10.87 19.69
CA VAL A 246 13.59 -10.09 20.56
C VAL A 246 12.17 -10.66 20.47
N GLU A 247 11.61 -10.80 19.27
CA GLU A 247 10.25 -11.31 19.03
C GLU A 247 10.02 -12.72 19.62
N LYS A 248 11.05 -13.57 19.62
CA LYS A 248 10.97 -14.92 20.23
C LYS A 248 10.99 -14.92 21.75
N LYS A 249 11.47 -13.85 22.40
CA LYS A 249 11.62 -13.75 23.86
C LYS A 249 10.49 -12.98 24.54
N VAL A 250 9.78 -12.16 23.79
CA VAL A 250 8.71 -11.31 24.33
C VAL A 250 7.40 -12.08 24.31
N ASP A 251 6.66 -12.02 25.44
CA ASP A 251 5.36 -12.69 25.57
C ASP A 251 4.28 -12.13 24.62
N ASN A 252 4.44 -10.88 24.18
CA ASN A 252 3.53 -10.22 23.25
C ASN A 252 4.31 -9.57 22.10
N PRO A 253 4.75 -10.37 21.13
CA PRO A 253 5.57 -9.91 20.01
C PRO A 253 4.78 -8.95 19.08
N LEU A 254 5.49 -8.03 18.43
CA LEU A 254 4.92 -7.17 17.39
C LEU A 254 4.44 -7.99 16.19
N ILE A 255 5.27 -8.95 15.77
CA ILE A 255 4.94 -9.88 14.70
C ILE A 255 4.76 -11.26 15.30
N ASP A 256 3.50 -11.65 15.49
CA ASP A 256 3.20 -13.01 15.92
C ASP A 256 3.40 -13.98 14.75
N PHE A 257 4.53 -14.68 14.77
CA PHE A 257 4.87 -15.66 13.72
C PHE A 257 3.85 -16.81 13.62
N LYS A 258 3.04 -17.07 14.66
CA LYS A 258 1.94 -18.06 14.60
C LYS A 258 0.87 -17.68 13.60
N LEU A 259 0.73 -16.39 13.25
CA LEU A 259 -0.18 -15.96 12.19
C LEU A 259 0.19 -16.58 10.84
N PHE A 260 1.47 -16.84 10.60
CA PHE A 260 1.95 -17.43 9.36
C PHE A 260 1.78 -18.96 9.30
N GLU A 261 1.40 -19.62 10.40
CA GLU A 261 0.97 -21.02 10.38
C GLU A 261 -0.39 -21.16 9.68
N ASN A 262 -1.20 -20.10 9.66
CA ASN A 262 -2.44 -20.05 8.89
C ASN A 262 -2.12 -19.86 7.40
N LYS A 263 -2.17 -20.96 6.63
CA LYS A 263 -1.83 -20.99 5.21
C LYS A 263 -2.61 -19.94 4.38
N PRO A 264 -3.95 -19.80 4.51
CA PRO A 264 -4.69 -18.76 3.78
C PRO A 264 -4.21 -17.35 4.08
N TYR A 265 -3.94 -17.02 5.34
CA TYR A 265 -3.41 -15.71 5.74
C TYR A 265 -2.03 -15.45 5.12
N THR A 266 -1.15 -16.45 5.20
CA THR A 266 0.21 -16.39 4.64
C THR A 266 0.19 -16.25 3.13
N GLY A 267 -0.63 -17.02 2.44
CA GLY A 267 -0.80 -16.93 0.99
C GLY A 267 -1.33 -15.57 0.54
N ALA A 268 -2.32 -15.03 1.25
CA ALA A 268 -2.84 -13.70 0.98
C ALA A 268 -1.78 -12.61 1.24
N THR A 269 -1.00 -12.71 2.32
CA THR A 269 0.03 -11.73 2.67
C THR A 269 1.21 -11.76 1.71
N ILE A 270 1.72 -12.93 1.34
CA ILE A 270 2.82 -13.08 0.38
C ILE A 270 2.39 -12.62 -1.02
N SER A 271 1.21 -13.04 -1.49
CA SER A 271 0.73 -12.61 -2.80
C SER A 271 0.46 -11.11 -2.83
N ASN A 272 0.00 -10.52 -1.73
CA ASN A 272 -0.18 -9.08 -1.59
C ASN A 272 1.15 -8.31 -1.65
N PHE A 273 2.20 -8.80 -0.99
CA PHE A 273 3.56 -8.26 -1.10
C PHE A 273 4.05 -8.27 -2.56
N LEU A 274 3.95 -9.41 -3.23
CA LEU A 274 4.43 -9.58 -4.60
C LEU A 274 3.63 -8.77 -5.62
N LEU A 275 2.29 -8.73 -5.50
CA LEU A 275 1.44 -7.95 -6.40
C LEU A 275 1.51 -6.43 -6.15
N ASN A 276 1.86 -5.98 -4.96
CA ASN A 276 2.25 -4.59 -4.78
C ASN A 276 3.64 -4.33 -5.39
N GLY A 277 4.53 -5.34 -5.38
CA GLY A 277 5.85 -5.26 -6.02
C GLY A 277 5.78 -5.01 -7.52
N VAL A 278 4.77 -5.54 -8.22
CA VAL A 278 4.59 -5.28 -9.67
C VAL A 278 4.27 -3.82 -10.00
N ALA A 279 4.08 -2.93 -9.02
CA ALA A 279 3.98 -1.50 -9.23
C ALA A 279 5.22 -0.91 -9.94
N GLY A 280 6.37 -1.58 -9.86
CA GLY A 280 7.55 -1.26 -10.66
C GLY A 280 7.29 -1.22 -12.18
N THR A 281 6.29 -1.98 -12.66
CA THR A 281 5.85 -1.96 -14.06
C THR A 281 5.47 -0.56 -14.54
N LEU A 282 4.73 0.20 -13.70
CA LEU A 282 4.29 1.55 -14.06
C LEU A 282 5.48 2.49 -14.27
N ILE A 283 6.50 2.39 -13.41
CA ILE A 283 7.68 3.24 -13.49
C ILE A 283 8.53 2.89 -14.71
N VAL A 284 8.82 1.61 -14.90
CA VAL A 284 9.63 1.16 -16.05
C VAL A 284 8.95 1.49 -17.37
N ALA A 285 7.66 1.18 -17.51
CA ALA A 285 6.92 1.45 -18.73
C ALA A 285 6.82 2.95 -19.03
N ASN A 286 6.51 3.78 -18.02
CA ASN A 286 6.47 5.24 -18.19
C ASN A 286 7.84 5.81 -18.57
N THR A 287 8.93 5.32 -17.97
CA THR A 287 10.29 5.75 -18.27
C THR A 287 10.66 5.34 -19.69
N PHE A 288 10.35 4.11 -20.09
CA PHE A 288 10.61 3.61 -21.44
C PHE A 288 9.87 4.42 -22.52
N VAL A 289 8.57 4.69 -22.31
CA VAL A 289 7.76 5.48 -23.27
C VAL A 289 8.34 6.89 -23.44
N GLN A 290 8.85 7.50 -22.38
CA GLN A 290 9.47 8.82 -22.45
C GLN A 290 10.85 8.78 -23.10
N GLN A 291 11.73 7.89 -22.66
CA GLN A 291 13.12 7.84 -23.13
C GLN A 291 13.29 7.10 -24.46
N GLY A 292 12.52 6.02 -24.68
CA GLY A 292 12.63 5.17 -25.85
C GLY A 292 11.77 5.60 -27.02
N LEU A 293 10.60 6.20 -26.76
CA LEU A 293 9.64 6.65 -27.78
C LEU A 293 9.54 8.17 -27.90
N GLY A 294 10.18 8.94 -27.01
CA GLY A 294 10.18 10.40 -27.04
C GLY A 294 8.85 11.03 -26.63
N TYR A 295 7.98 10.29 -25.92
CA TYR A 295 6.71 10.83 -25.43
C TYR A 295 6.93 11.79 -24.27
N THR A 296 6.04 12.77 -24.14
CA THR A 296 6.01 13.64 -22.96
C THR A 296 5.51 12.87 -21.73
N ALA A 297 5.85 13.36 -20.54
CA ALA A 297 5.34 12.80 -19.29
C ALA A 297 3.80 12.73 -19.23
N LEU A 298 3.12 13.74 -19.83
CA LEU A 298 1.67 13.77 -19.93
C LEU A 298 1.11 12.66 -20.82
N GLN A 299 1.72 12.44 -21.98
CA GLN A 299 1.33 11.37 -22.91
C GLN A 299 1.55 9.98 -22.28
N ALA A 300 2.67 9.78 -21.59
CA ALA A 300 2.94 8.56 -20.84
C ALA A 300 1.90 8.35 -19.72
N GLY A 301 1.50 9.43 -19.04
CA GLY A 301 0.43 9.41 -18.04
C GLY A 301 -0.92 8.98 -18.62
N TYR A 302 -1.29 9.46 -19.81
CA TYR A 302 -2.53 9.05 -20.49
C TYR A 302 -2.59 7.54 -20.80
N LEU A 303 -1.47 6.92 -21.14
CA LEU A 303 -1.43 5.47 -21.36
C LEU A 303 -1.80 4.69 -20.08
N SER A 304 -1.36 5.17 -18.91
CA SER A 304 -1.60 4.52 -17.64
C SER A 304 -2.99 4.80 -17.02
N ILE A 305 -3.77 5.77 -17.55
CA ILE A 305 -5.15 6.04 -17.08
C ILE A 305 -6.05 4.80 -17.23
N THR A 306 -5.85 4.01 -18.27
CA THR A 306 -6.63 2.79 -18.52
C THR A 306 -6.50 1.78 -17.38
N TYR A 307 -5.30 1.65 -16.80
CA TYR A 307 -5.07 0.87 -15.59
C TYR A 307 -5.95 1.33 -14.43
N LEU A 308 -5.96 2.64 -14.16
CA LEU A 308 -6.68 3.22 -13.05
C LEU A 308 -8.20 2.99 -13.18
N ILE A 309 -8.76 3.27 -14.34
CA ILE A 309 -10.19 3.07 -14.60
C ILE A 309 -10.56 1.60 -14.38
N MET A 310 -9.77 0.68 -14.93
CA MET A 310 -10.05 -0.74 -14.83
C MET A 310 -9.93 -1.26 -13.40
N VAL A 311 -8.91 -0.82 -12.64
CA VAL A 311 -8.79 -1.25 -11.24
C VAL A 311 -10.01 -0.85 -10.41
N LEU A 312 -10.49 0.38 -10.57
CA LEU A 312 -11.65 0.88 -9.84
C LEU A 312 -12.94 0.13 -10.17
N LEU A 313 -13.19 -0.11 -11.45
CA LEU A 313 -14.37 -0.84 -11.91
C LEU A 313 -14.34 -2.30 -11.44
N MET A 314 -13.18 -2.93 -11.49
CA MET A 314 -13.05 -4.36 -11.23
C MET A 314 -12.97 -4.74 -9.75
N ILE A 315 -12.72 -3.81 -8.84
CA ILE A 315 -12.77 -4.09 -7.38
C ILE A 315 -14.16 -4.63 -6.98
N ARG A 316 -15.23 -4.02 -7.48
CA ARG A 316 -16.61 -4.49 -7.22
C ARG A 316 -16.94 -5.81 -7.92
N VAL A 317 -16.36 -6.05 -9.09
CA VAL A 317 -16.45 -7.35 -9.77
C VAL A 317 -15.73 -8.42 -8.96
N GLY A 318 -14.53 -8.14 -8.46
CA GLY A 318 -13.76 -9.03 -7.59
C GLY A 318 -14.55 -9.45 -6.33
N GLU A 319 -15.25 -8.51 -5.71
CA GLU A 319 -16.14 -8.80 -4.58
C GLU A 319 -17.26 -9.78 -4.98
N LYS A 320 -17.98 -9.51 -6.09
CA LYS A 320 -19.03 -10.39 -6.57
C LYS A 320 -18.52 -11.79 -6.91
N LEU A 321 -17.33 -11.89 -7.47
CA LEU A 321 -16.68 -13.18 -7.76
C LEU A 321 -16.31 -13.91 -6.47
N LEU A 322 -15.80 -13.20 -5.46
CA LEU A 322 -15.54 -13.74 -4.14
C LEU A 322 -16.79 -14.35 -3.52
N GLN A 323 -17.93 -13.65 -3.57
CA GLN A 323 -19.20 -14.14 -3.05
C GLN A 323 -19.72 -15.39 -3.78
N LYS A 324 -19.46 -15.49 -5.10
CA LYS A 324 -19.97 -16.61 -5.92
C LYS A 324 -19.09 -17.85 -5.87
N MET A 325 -17.78 -17.70 -5.83
CA MET A 325 -16.84 -18.81 -6.05
C MET A 325 -15.71 -18.92 -5.03
N GLY A 326 -15.81 -18.19 -3.90
CA GLY A 326 -14.77 -18.16 -2.87
C GLY A 326 -13.57 -17.30 -3.25
N SER A 327 -12.56 -17.27 -2.40
CA SER A 327 -11.42 -16.34 -2.53
C SER A 327 -10.36 -16.81 -3.54
N LYS A 328 -10.06 -18.09 -3.59
CA LYS A 328 -8.95 -18.63 -4.40
C LYS A 328 -9.09 -18.35 -5.89
N ARG A 329 -10.26 -18.65 -6.46
CA ARG A 329 -10.48 -18.54 -7.91
C ARG A 329 -10.34 -17.11 -8.43
N PRO A 330 -10.98 -16.07 -7.83
CA PRO A 330 -10.78 -14.70 -8.31
C PRO A 330 -9.37 -14.18 -8.05
N MET A 331 -8.68 -14.62 -6.98
CA MET A 331 -7.28 -14.26 -6.76
C MET A 331 -6.37 -14.83 -7.84
N LEU A 332 -6.53 -16.11 -8.21
CA LEU A 332 -5.77 -16.75 -9.31
C LEU A 332 -6.07 -16.07 -10.65
N LEU A 333 -7.36 -15.85 -10.96
CA LEU A 333 -7.78 -15.20 -12.20
C LEU A 333 -7.19 -13.79 -12.30
N GLY A 334 -7.33 -13.00 -11.24
CA GLY A 334 -6.80 -11.64 -11.20
C GLY A 334 -5.28 -11.61 -11.40
N THR A 335 -4.54 -12.46 -10.67
CA THR A 335 -3.08 -12.55 -10.77
C THR A 335 -2.64 -13.01 -12.16
N PHE A 336 -3.32 -13.98 -12.76
CA PHE A 336 -3.03 -14.46 -14.12
C PHE A 336 -3.19 -13.33 -15.15
N ILE A 337 -4.28 -12.57 -15.05
CA ILE A 337 -4.53 -11.43 -15.95
C ILE A 337 -3.46 -10.33 -15.75
N VAL A 338 -3.01 -10.07 -14.50
CA VAL A 338 -1.90 -9.16 -14.21
C VAL A 338 -0.64 -9.59 -14.95
N VAL A 339 -0.28 -10.87 -14.86
CA VAL A 339 0.90 -11.43 -15.54
C VAL A 339 0.83 -11.22 -17.06
N ILE A 340 -0.33 -11.51 -17.66
CA ILE A 340 -0.55 -11.25 -19.10
C ILE A 340 -0.41 -9.75 -19.40
N GLY A 341 -1.00 -8.89 -18.59
CA GLY A 341 -0.92 -7.45 -18.76
C GLY A 341 0.52 -6.94 -18.77
N ILE A 342 1.36 -7.38 -17.83
CA ILE A 342 2.77 -7.00 -17.76
C ILE A 342 3.55 -7.58 -18.97
N ALA A 343 3.25 -8.83 -19.35
CA ALA A 343 3.87 -9.45 -20.52
C ALA A 343 3.56 -8.68 -21.81
N LEU A 344 2.33 -8.17 -21.98
CA LEU A 344 1.99 -7.31 -23.12
C LEU A 344 2.75 -5.98 -23.09
N ILE A 345 2.87 -5.35 -21.91
CA ILE A 345 3.66 -4.11 -21.76
C ILE A 345 5.15 -4.36 -22.05
N SER A 346 5.65 -5.58 -21.83
CA SER A 346 7.05 -5.93 -22.07
C SER A 346 7.43 -6.11 -23.55
N LEU A 347 6.47 -6.04 -24.48
CA LEU A 347 6.70 -6.16 -25.93
C LEU A 347 7.30 -4.88 -26.53
N VAL A 348 8.30 -4.33 -25.89
CA VAL A 348 8.94 -3.03 -26.18
C VAL A 348 9.63 -2.97 -27.54
N PHE A 349 9.83 -4.10 -28.21
CA PHE A 349 10.40 -4.16 -29.56
C PHE A 349 9.36 -4.02 -30.68
N LEU A 350 8.08 -3.94 -30.36
CA LEU A 350 7.05 -3.68 -31.35
C LEU A 350 7.20 -2.25 -31.90
N PRO A 351 7.02 -2.07 -33.22
CA PRO A 351 7.18 -0.77 -33.83
C PRO A 351 6.04 0.19 -33.47
N GLY A 352 6.38 1.41 -33.07
CA GLY A 352 5.53 2.57 -32.95
C GLY A 352 4.12 2.31 -32.38
N ILE A 353 3.10 2.43 -33.24
CA ILE A 353 1.69 2.31 -32.86
C ILE A 353 1.32 0.93 -32.30
N PHE A 354 1.96 -0.16 -32.78
CA PHE A 354 1.68 -1.50 -32.27
C PHE A 354 2.12 -1.67 -30.81
N TYR A 355 3.24 -1.04 -30.42
CA TYR A 355 3.63 -1.00 -29.02
C TYR A 355 2.63 -0.21 -28.17
N VAL A 356 2.17 0.95 -28.65
CA VAL A 356 1.17 1.77 -27.93
C VAL A 356 -0.10 0.96 -27.69
N ILE A 357 -0.59 0.26 -28.70
CA ILE A 357 -1.78 -0.61 -28.57
C ILE A 357 -1.51 -1.72 -27.53
N SER A 358 -0.37 -2.41 -27.65
CA SER A 358 0.02 -3.45 -26.70
C SER A 358 0.12 -2.92 -25.27
N CYS A 359 0.68 -1.73 -25.09
CA CYS A 359 0.83 -1.07 -23.79
C CYS A 359 -0.54 -0.69 -23.20
N VAL A 360 -1.45 -0.12 -23.97
CA VAL A 360 -2.83 0.21 -23.52
C VAL A 360 -3.59 -1.05 -23.13
N VAL A 361 -3.57 -2.09 -23.97
CA VAL A 361 -4.21 -3.39 -23.65
C VAL A 361 -3.56 -4.02 -22.43
N GLY A 362 -2.24 -3.95 -22.33
CA GLY A 362 -1.50 -4.41 -21.15
C GLY A 362 -1.91 -3.69 -19.87
N TYR A 363 -2.06 -2.37 -19.89
CA TYR A 363 -2.55 -1.60 -18.74
C TYR A 363 -4.01 -1.90 -18.40
N LEU A 364 -4.87 -2.12 -19.41
CA LEU A 364 -6.24 -2.61 -19.18
C LEU A 364 -6.24 -3.94 -18.44
N CYS A 365 -5.48 -4.93 -18.89
CA CYS A 365 -5.34 -6.22 -18.24
C CYS A 365 -4.75 -6.09 -16.84
N PHE A 366 -3.70 -5.29 -16.69
CA PHE A 366 -3.05 -5.04 -15.40
C PHE A 366 -4.02 -4.50 -14.36
N GLY A 367 -4.81 -3.47 -14.73
CA GLY A 367 -5.84 -2.89 -13.86
C GLY A 367 -7.00 -3.84 -13.58
N LEU A 368 -7.47 -4.55 -14.60
CA LEU A 368 -8.53 -5.56 -14.48
C LEU A 368 -8.12 -6.65 -13.48
N GLY A 369 -6.92 -7.20 -13.64
CA GLY A 369 -6.44 -8.27 -12.78
C GLY A 369 -6.25 -7.83 -11.33
N LEU A 370 -5.63 -6.65 -11.08
CA LEU A 370 -5.47 -6.12 -9.73
C LEU A 370 -6.80 -5.78 -9.07
N GLY A 371 -7.77 -5.24 -9.82
CA GLY A 371 -9.10 -4.94 -9.30
C GLY A 371 -9.84 -6.21 -8.86
N ILE A 372 -9.80 -7.27 -9.65
CA ILE A 372 -10.39 -8.57 -9.29
C ILE A 372 -9.71 -9.17 -8.05
N TYR A 373 -8.39 -9.00 -7.92
CA TYR A 373 -7.60 -9.56 -6.82
C TYR A 373 -7.80 -8.82 -5.49
N ALA A 374 -8.00 -7.52 -5.50
CA ALA A 374 -7.87 -6.64 -4.33
C ALA A 374 -8.78 -7.04 -3.15
N THR A 375 -10.11 -7.18 -3.39
CA THR A 375 -11.07 -7.54 -2.33
C THR A 375 -10.91 -8.98 -1.84
N PRO A 376 -10.80 -10.00 -2.72
CA PRO A 376 -10.58 -11.37 -2.27
C PRO A 376 -9.33 -11.56 -1.42
N SER A 377 -8.22 -10.90 -1.76
CA SER A 377 -6.98 -10.96 -0.99
C SER A 377 -7.15 -10.35 0.40
N THR A 378 -7.73 -9.13 0.46
CA THR A 378 -7.95 -8.43 1.73
C THR A 378 -8.92 -9.22 2.62
N ASP A 379 -10.03 -9.72 2.06
CA ASP A 379 -10.97 -10.54 2.83
C ASP A 379 -10.33 -11.84 3.33
N THR A 380 -9.51 -12.49 2.51
CA THR A 380 -8.79 -13.71 2.94
C THR A 380 -7.87 -13.44 4.11
N ALA A 381 -7.09 -12.38 4.06
CA ALA A 381 -6.20 -12.03 5.17
C ALA A 381 -6.99 -11.69 6.45
N ILE A 382 -8.00 -10.82 6.33
CA ILE A 382 -8.75 -10.33 7.50
C ILE A 382 -9.65 -11.43 8.09
N SER A 383 -10.32 -12.24 7.27
CA SER A 383 -11.19 -13.31 7.78
C SER A 383 -10.44 -14.43 8.48
N ASN A 384 -9.21 -14.70 8.08
CA ASN A 384 -8.38 -15.73 8.69
C ASN A 384 -7.53 -15.22 9.87
N ALA A 385 -7.57 -13.92 10.18
CA ALA A 385 -6.94 -13.38 11.37
C ALA A 385 -7.73 -13.72 12.65
N PRO A 386 -7.09 -14.07 13.78
CA PRO A 386 -7.77 -14.22 15.07
C PRO A 386 -8.46 -12.93 15.50
N LEU A 387 -9.61 -13.02 16.20
CA LEU A 387 -10.38 -11.83 16.61
C LEU A 387 -9.62 -10.94 17.61
N ASP A 388 -8.80 -11.52 18.44
CA ASP A 388 -7.96 -10.83 19.44
C ASP A 388 -6.74 -10.14 18.84
N LYS A 389 -6.32 -10.52 17.61
CA LYS A 389 -5.11 -10.04 16.92
C LYS A 389 -5.38 -9.44 15.55
N VAL A 390 -6.60 -9.01 15.27
CA VAL A 390 -6.98 -8.48 13.94
C VAL A 390 -6.18 -7.24 13.57
N GLY A 391 -5.91 -6.37 14.53
CA GLY A 391 -5.11 -5.16 14.32
C GLY A 391 -3.68 -5.49 13.90
N VAL A 392 -3.01 -6.39 14.63
CA VAL A 392 -1.65 -6.88 14.29
C VAL A 392 -1.65 -7.55 12.91
N ALA A 393 -2.57 -8.47 12.66
CA ALA A 393 -2.65 -9.17 11.38
C ALA A 393 -2.92 -8.23 10.21
N SER A 394 -3.82 -7.25 10.38
CA SER A 394 -4.07 -6.19 9.40
C SER A 394 -2.84 -5.32 9.17
N GLY A 395 -2.11 -5.01 10.25
CA GLY A 395 -0.87 -4.26 10.21
C GLY A 395 0.21 -4.97 9.39
N ILE A 396 0.43 -6.27 9.63
CA ILE A 396 1.38 -7.09 8.88
C ILE A 396 0.97 -7.18 7.39
N TYR A 397 -0.31 -7.40 7.10
CA TYR A 397 -0.81 -7.42 5.74
C TYR A 397 -0.58 -6.08 5.01
N LYS A 398 -0.78 -4.95 5.67
CA LYS A 398 -0.54 -3.61 5.11
C LYS A 398 0.96 -3.28 5.02
N MET A 399 1.77 -3.72 5.97
CA MET A 399 3.23 -3.62 5.87
C MET A 399 3.74 -4.39 4.65
N ALA A 400 3.22 -5.59 4.41
CA ALA A 400 3.54 -6.36 3.21
C ALA A 400 3.19 -5.59 1.91
N SER A 401 2.04 -4.91 1.84
CA SER A 401 1.70 -4.03 0.71
C SER A 401 2.73 -2.91 0.52
N SER A 402 3.05 -2.19 1.59
CA SER A 402 3.96 -1.03 1.53
C SER A 402 5.38 -1.42 1.16
N LEU A 403 5.90 -2.49 1.78
CA LEU A 403 7.23 -3.02 1.48
C LEU A 403 7.27 -3.61 0.07
N GLY A 404 6.24 -4.36 -0.33
CA GLY A 404 6.14 -4.90 -1.68
C GLY A 404 6.26 -3.81 -2.73
N GLY A 405 5.48 -2.73 -2.59
CA GLY A 405 5.53 -1.58 -3.50
C GLY A 405 6.92 -0.92 -3.53
N ALA A 406 7.50 -0.65 -2.37
CA ALA A 406 8.82 -0.03 -2.26
C ALA A 406 9.92 -0.90 -2.90
N PHE A 407 9.95 -2.19 -2.59
CA PHE A 407 10.90 -3.14 -3.19
C PHE A 407 10.71 -3.29 -4.68
N GLY A 408 9.46 -3.45 -5.14
CA GLY A 408 9.17 -3.63 -6.55
C GLY A 408 9.62 -2.45 -7.40
N VAL A 409 9.33 -1.24 -6.95
CA VAL A 409 9.77 0.00 -7.60
C VAL A 409 11.29 0.09 -7.64
N ALA A 410 11.96 -0.17 -6.51
CA ALA A 410 13.41 -0.06 -6.41
C ALA A 410 14.14 -1.13 -7.24
N ILE A 411 13.71 -2.39 -7.15
CA ILE A 411 14.29 -3.49 -7.93
C ILE A 411 14.09 -3.24 -9.43
N SER A 412 12.86 -2.90 -9.84
CA SER A 412 12.57 -2.64 -11.25
C SER A 412 13.37 -1.47 -11.82
N GLY A 413 13.49 -0.38 -11.03
CA GLY A 413 14.29 0.78 -11.41
C GLY A 413 15.79 0.47 -11.49
N ALA A 414 16.33 -0.27 -10.52
CA ALA A 414 17.74 -0.66 -10.52
C ALA A 414 18.08 -1.61 -11.69
N VAL A 415 17.21 -2.60 -11.94
CA VAL A 415 17.38 -3.52 -13.08
C VAL A 415 17.29 -2.77 -14.41
N TYR A 416 16.31 -1.85 -14.53
CA TYR A 416 16.19 -1.02 -15.73
C TYR A 416 17.46 -0.20 -15.97
N ALA A 417 17.92 0.55 -14.98
CA ALA A 417 19.11 1.38 -15.12
C ALA A 417 20.37 0.58 -15.42
N GLY A 418 20.60 -0.54 -14.73
CA GLY A 418 21.74 -1.42 -14.95
C GLY A 418 21.73 -2.09 -16.34
N ALA A 419 20.57 -2.56 -16.77
CA ALA A 419 20.43 -3.20 -18.08
C ALA A 419 20.53 -2.19 -19.23
N VAL A 420 19.97 -0.98 -19.08
CA VAL A 420 20.13 0.10 -20.08
C VAL A 420 21.59 0.50 -20.23
N ALA A 421 22.34 0.61 -19.14
CA ALA A 421 23.75 0.97 -19.18
C ALA A 421 24.62 -0.08 -19.88
N SER A 422 24.23 -1.35 -19.84
CA SER A 422 24.99 -2.46 -20.45
C SER A 422 24.51 -2.91 -21.83
N THR A 423 23.29 -2.53 -22.24
CA THR A 423 22.68 -3.01 -23.49
C THR A 423 22.01 -1.88 -24.29
N SER A 424 20.68 -1.77 -24.17
CA SER A 424 19.87 -0.74 -24.83
C SER A 424 18.64 -0.38 -23.97
N ILE A 425 17.99 0.75 -24.28
CA ILE A 425 16.75 1.18 -23.61
C ILE A 425 15.64 0.11 -23.76
N HIS A 426 15.49 -0.50 -24.94
CA HIS A 426 14.51 -1.54 -25.20
C HIS A 426 14.80 -2.80 -24.39
N THR A 427 16.03 -3.30 -24.46
CA THR A 427 16.44 -4.50 -23.70
C THR A 427 16.34 -4.27 -22.19
N GLY A 428 16.76 -3.10 -21.70
CA GLY A 428 16.66 -2.74 -20.30
C GLY A 428 15.21 -2.70 -19.81
N ALA A 429 14.31 -2.11 -20.60
CA ALA A 429 12.89 -2.09 -20.28
C ALA A 429 12.27 -3.51 -20.26
N MET A 430 12.58 -4.32 -21.27
CA MET A 430 12.13 -5.71 -21.33
C MET A 430 12.57 -6.51 -20.11
N ILE A 431 13.86 -6.49 -19.77
CA ILE A 431 14.40 -7.24 -18.62
C ILE A 431 13.73 -6.80 -17.31
N ALA A 432 13.59 -5.50 -17.08
CA ALA A 432 12.97 -4.98 -15.87
C ALA A 432 11.47 -5.33 -15.79
N LEU A 433 10.74 -5.33 -16.90
CA LEU A 433 9.34 -5.75 -16.95
C LEU A 433 9.19 -7.26 -16.71
N TRP A 434 10.10 -8.09 -17.22
CA TRP A 434 10.11 -9.52 -16.96
C TRP A 434 10.38 -9.87 -15.49
N VAL A 435 11.13 -9.04 -14.74
CA VAL A 435 11.25 -9.18 -13.28
C VAL A 435 9.86 -9.03 -12.62
N ASN A 436 9.02 -8.10 -13.07
CA ASN A 436 7.66 -7.95 -12.57
C ASN A 436 6.74 -9.11 -13.00
N VAL A 437 6.92 -9.67 -14.21
CA VAL A 437 6.24 -10.90 -14.63
C VAL A 437 6.57 -12.05 -13.66
N LEU A 438 7.85 -12.21 -13.31
CA LEU A 438 8.27 -13.24 -12.33
C LEU A 438 7.65 -13.02 -10.95
N MET A 439 7.58 -11.78 -10.47
CA MET A 439 6.88 -11.46 -9.21
C MET A 439 5.39 -11.86 -9.29
N GLY A 440 4.73 -11.58 -10.41
CA GLY A 440 3.34 -11.99 -10.64
C GLY A 440 3.16 -13.51 -10.66
N ILE A 441 4.06 -14.24 -11.31
CA ILE A 441 4.06 -15.71 -11.33
C ILE A 441 4.27 -16.27 -9.91
N MET A 442 5.21 -15.72 -9.14
CA MET A 442 5.42 -16.12 -7.74
C MET A 442 4.18 -15.86 -6.88
N ALA A 443 3.48 -14.73 -7.10
CA ALA A 443 2.21 -14.45 -6.43
C ALA A 443 1.15 -15.49 -6.79
N PHE A 444 1.03 -15.86 -8.06
CA PHE A 444 0.12 -16.91 -8.53
C PHE A 444 0.41 -18.26 -7.86
N ILE A 445 1.68 -18.64 -7.78
CA ILE A 445 2.14 -19.87 -7.12
C ILE A 445 1.80 -19.83 -5.62
N ALA A 446 2.05 -18.70 -4.94
CA ALA A 446 1.71 -18.55 -3.53
C ALA A 446 0.21 -18.74 -3.27
N ILE A 447 -0.66 -18.17 -4.12
CA ILE A 447 -2.12 -18.35 -4.04
C ILE A 447 -2.50 -19.81 -4.29
N LEU A 448 -1.93 -20.41 -5.31
CA LEU A 448 -2.26 -21.78 -5.74
C LEU A 448 -2.05 -22.80 -4.61
N PHE A 449 -0.92 -22.69 -3.90
CA PHE A 449 -0.53 -23.66 -2.88
C PHE A 449 -1.01 -23.33 -1.47
N ALA A 450 -1.12 -22.04 -1.12
CA ALA A 450 -1.44 -21.65 0.25
C ALA A 450 -2.94 -21.43 0.49
N ILE A 451 -3.72 -21.06 -0.53
CA ILE A 451 -5.15 -20.79 -0.35
C ILE A 451 -5.96 -22.04 -0.74
N PRO A 452 -6.78 -22.59 0.19
CA PRO A 452 -7.61 -23.76 -0.09
C PRO A 452 -8.76 -23.43 -1.04
N ASN A 453 -9.33 -24.46 -1.65
CA ASN A 453 -10.56 -24.31 -2.43
C ASN A 453 -11.75 -24.13 -1.46
N ASP A 454 -12.46 -23.02 -1.56
CA ASP A 454 -13.58 -22.65 -0.67
C ASP A 454 -14.92 -23.31 -1.07
N ASP A 455 -14.91 -24.51 -1.64
CA ASP A 455 -16.14 -25.21 -2.09
C ASP A 455 -17.16 -25.46 -0.95
N LYS A 456 -16.73 -25.42 0.32
CA LYS A 456 -17.62 -25.59 1.48
C LYS A 456 -18.30 -24.28 1.91
N ARG A 457 -17.62 -23.14 1.85
CA ARG A 457 -18.19 -21.84 2.27
C ARG A 457 -19.30 -21.33 1.33
N VAL A 458 -19.24 -21.69 0.07
CA VAL A 458 -20.26 -21.33 -0.94
C VAL A 458 -21.53 -22.18 -0.80
N LYS A 459 -21.44 -23.39 -0.20
CA LYS A 459 -22.60 -24.28 0.04
C LYS A 459 -23.39 -23.86 1.29
N ASP A 460 -22.73 -23.29 2.30
CA ASP A 460 -23.38 -22.89 3.56
C ASP A 460 -24.02 -21.48 3.46
N ALA A 461 -23.77 -20.74 2.39
CA ALA A 461 -24.33 -19.41 2.11
C ALA A 461 -25.53 -19.43 1.13
N LYS A 462 -25.94 -20.62 0.68
CA LYS A 462 -27.20 -20.87 -0.08
C LYS A 462 -28.23 -21.53 0.81
#